data_412decada983d937d0ddeff5d1fc94c9
#
_entry.id   412decada983d937d0ddeff5d1fc94c9
#
_cell.length_a   1.000
_cell.length_b   1.000
_cell.length_c   1.000
_cell.angle_alpha   90.00
_cell.angle_beta   90.00
_cell.angle_gamma   90.00
#
_symmetry.space_group_name_H-M   'P 1'
#
loop_
_entity.id
_entity.type
_entity.pdbx_description
1 polymer ?
#
loop_
_entity_poly.entity_id
_entity_poly.type
_entity_poly.pdbx_seq_one_letter_code
_entity_poly.pdbx_strand_id
1 'polypeptide(L)'
;MLTSFRGLMAVTLATAGLSLATPAMAQSEDSGFTTSANVALTTDYRFRGVSLSGGDPAIQGGFDVAHDSGFYIGTWASSIKGGPSYGDVELDLYAGWSGSLSDAVGIDVGVLYYMYPTEDLGLDTDYIEPYASISANLGPAEATLGVAYAPEQDSLGGDDNLYIYTDVGFGIADSPFSVTGHLG
;
A
#
# COMPACT_ATOMS: atom_id res chain seq x y z
N MET A 1 -28.88 0.34 -16.80
CA MET A 1 -27.65 -0.43 -16.89
C MET A 1 -26.71 0.16 -15.86
N LEU A 2 -26.65 -0.44 -14.69
CA LEU A 2 -25.76 -0.01 -13.60
C LEU A 2 -24.41 -0.71 -13.84
N THR A 3 -23.42 0.04 -14.29
CA THR A 3 -22.03 -0.42 -14.37
C THR A 3 -21.51 -0.49 -12.93
N SER A 4 -21.35 -1.73 -12.42
CA SER A 4 -20.67 -2.00 -11.17
C SER A 4 -19.20 -1.53 -11.30
N PHE A 5 -18.88 -0.42 -10.68
CA PHE A 5 -17.49 -0.06 -10.38
C PHE A 5 -17.02 -1.02 -9.26
N ARG A 6 -16.41 -2.14 -9.66
CA ARG A 6 -15.59 -2.93 -8.74
C ARG A 6 -14.26 -2.19 -8.61
N GLY A 7 -14.18 -1.32 -7.61
CA GLY A 7 -12.95 -0.63 -7.29
C GLY A 7 -11.93 -1.65 -6.78
N LEU A 8 -10.84 -1.82 -7.54
CA LEU A 8 -9.63 -2.45 -7.04
C LEU A 8 -9.11 -1.51 -5.95
N MET A 9 -9.19 -1.92 -4.69
CA MET A 9 -8.52 -1.19 -3.62
C MET A 9 -7.01 -1.41 -3.81
N ALA A 10 -6.36 -0.42 -4.37
CA ALA A 10 -4.91 -0.35 -4.31
C ALA A 10 -4.54 -0.10 -2.84
N VAL A 11 -3.68 -0.93 -2.27
CA VAL A 11 -3.01 -0.61 -1.01
C VAL A 11 -2.20 0.65 -1.28
N THR A 12 -2.76 1.80 -0.89
CA THR A 12 -2.08 3.08 -1.05
C THR A 12 -1.23 3.26 0.18
N LEU A 13 0.04 2.86 0.11
CA LEU A 13 1.02 3.38 1.06
C LEU A 13 0.97 4.90 0.92
N ALA A 14 0.56 5.56 2.01
CA ALA A 14 0.37 7.00 2.03
C ALA A 14 1.72 7.70 1.84
N THR A 15 2.01 8.09 0.61
CA THR A 15 3.14 8.94 0.29
C THR A 15 2.68 10.39 0.32
N ALA A 16 3.07 11.13 1.34
CA ALA A 16 2.87 12.59 1.39
C ALA A 16 3.84 13.27 0.41
N GLY A 17 3.46 13.32 -0.86
CA GLY A 17 4.26 13.95 -1.91
C GLY A 17 3.46 14.05 -3.22
N LEU A 18 3.89 14.91 -4.14
CA LEU A 18 3.32 14.96 -5.48
C LEU A 18 3.78 13.73 -6.24
N SER A 19 2.92 12.72 -6.37
CA SER A 19 3.19 11.48 -7.10
C SER A 19 2.55 11.54 -8.48
N LEU A 20 3.31 11.21 -9.52
CA LEU A 20 2.77 10.90 -10.85
C LEU A 20 2.81 9.38 -10.99
N ALA A 21 1.66 8.73 -10.84
CA ALA A 21 1.52 7.29 -11.02
C ALA A 21 0.75 6.99 -12.31
N THR A 22 1.27 6.07 -13.11
CA THR A 22 0.56 5.53 -14.26
C THR A 22 0.30 4.04 -14.03
N PRO A 23 -0.93 3.64 -13.67
CA PRO A 23 -1.29 2.24 -13.61
C PRO A 23 -1.49 1.68 -15.02
N ALA A 24 -0.94 0.50 -15.29
CA ALA A 24 -1.27 -0.33 -16.42
C ALA A 24 -2.06 -1.54 -15.91
N MET A 25 -3.23 -1.80 -16.48
CA MET A 25 -4.08 -2.93 -16.12
C MET A 25 -4.24 -3.87 -17.31
N ALA A 26 -4.10 -5.16 -17.08
CA ALA A 26 -4.43 -6.21 -18.03
C ALA A 26 -5.42 -7.18 -17.37
N GLN A 27 -6.57 -7.37 -17.98
CA GLN A 27 -7.59 -8.31 -17.54
C GLN A 27 -7.65 -9.49 -18.52
N SER A 28 -7.63 -10.70 -17.97
CA SER A 28 -7.92 -11.94 -18.72
C SER A 28 -9.37 -12.31 -18.46
N GLU A 29 -10.25 -12.14 -19.45
CA GLU A 29 -11.70 -12.26 -19.29
C GLU A 29 -12.19 -13.67 -18.87
N ASP A 30 -11.37 -14.71 -19.06
CA ASP A 30 -11.77 -16.12 -18.80
C ASP A 30 -11.16 -16.75 -17.54
N SER A 31 -10.25 -16.08 -16.83
CA SER A 31 -9.48 -16.71 -15.73
C SER A 31 -9.87 -16.28 -14.33
N GLY A 32 -10.67 -15.22 -14.19
CA GLY A 32 -10.98 -14.60 -12.88
C GLY A 32 -9.78 -13.87 -12.25
N PHE A 33 -8.67 -13.73 -12.98
CA PHE A 33 -7.49 -13.00 -12.54
C PHE A 33 -7.38 -11.63 -13.21
N THR A 34 -7.02 -10.65 -12.41
CA THR A 34 -6.66 -9.30 -12.87
C THR A 34 -5.21 -9.03 -12.47
N THR A 35 -4.43 -8.49 -13.39
CA THR A 35 -3.06 -8.04 -13.13
C THR A 35 -2.96 -6.55 -13.28
N SER A 36 -2.18 -5.91 -12.43
CA SER A 36 -1.86 -4.49 -12.54
C SER A 36 -0.38 -4.23 -12.27
N ALA A 37 0.13 -3.15 -12.85
CA ALA A 37 1.46 -2.66 -12.57
C ALA A 37 1.42 -1.14 -12.51
N ASN A 38 2.29 -0.55 -11.72
CA ASN A 38 2.43 0.89 -11.62
C ASN A 38 3.90 1.29 -11.52
N VAL A 39 4.18 2.52 -11.92
CA VAL A 39 5.43 3.21 -11.64
C VAL A 39 5.11 4.64 -11.24
N ALA A 40 5.82 5.16 -10.25
CA ALA A 40 5.63 6.51 -9.74
C ALA A 40 6.97 7.20 -9.46
N LEU A 41 6.96 8.52 -9.53
CA LEU A 41 8.02 9.37 -9.00
C LEU A 41 7.40 10.21 -7.89
N THR A 42 8.02 10.20 -6.72
CA THR A 42 7.66 11.04 -5.58
C THR A 42 8.80 11.99 -5.26
N THR A 43 8.46 13.16 -4.75
CA THR A 43 9.48 14.16 -4.35
C THR A 43 10.18 13.81 -3.04
N ASP A 44 9.51 13.04 -2.18
CA ASP A 44 10.04 12.52 -0.92
C ASP A 44 9.21 11.28 -0.54
N TYR A 45 9.86 10.14 -0.38
CA TYR A 45 9.21 8.95 0.11
C TYR A 45 9.13 9.00 1.63
N ARG A 46 7.90 9.06 2.15
CA ARG A 46 7.64 9.04 3.59
C ARG A 46 6.83 7.82 3.98
N PHE A 47 7.32 7.10 4.96
CA PHE A 47 6.62 6.00 5.61
C PHE A 47 6.28 6.41 7.06
N ARG A 48 4.99 6.47 7.37
CA ARG A 48 4.49 6.89 8.71
C ARG A 48 5.13 8.19 9.20
N GLY A 49 5.28 9.18 8.31
CA GLY A 49 5.86 10.49 8.63
C GLY A 49 7.39 10.57 8.54
N VAL A 50 8.11 9.45 8.51
CA VAL A 50 9.56 9.40 8.41
C VAL A 50 9.99 9.37 6.94
N SER A 51 10.89 10.24 6.51
CA SER A 51 11.44 10.22 5.17
C SER A 51 12.42 9.06 5.01
N LEU A 52 12.12 8.14 4.10
CA LEU A 52 13.02 7.04 3.73
C LEU A 52 13.92 7.38 2.54
N SER A 53 13.60 8.43 1.77
CA SER A 53 14.46 8.92 0.69
C SER A 53 15.35 10.10 1.09
N GLY A 54 15.35 10.49 2.37
CA GLY A 54 16.19 11.58 2.88
C GLY A 54 15.79 12.96 2.34
N GLY A 55 14.53 13.16 1.95
CA GLY A 55 14.01 14.38 1.35
C GLY A 55 14.30 14.53 -0.14
N ASP A 56 14.85 13.49 -0.78
CA ASP A 56 15.12 13.48 -2.22
C ASP A 56 14.04 12.70 -2.99
N PRO A 57 13.92 12.94 -4.31
CA PRO A 57 13.01 12.18 -5.15
C PRO A 57 13.28 10.67 -5.11
N ALA A 58 12.21 9.89 -5.08
CA ALA A 58 12.28 8.44 -5.16
C ALA A 58 11.48 7.92 -6.35
N ILE A 59 11.98 6.84 -6.96
CA ILE A 59 11.24 6.04 -7.94
C ILE A 59 10.61 4.85 -7.22
N GLN A 60 9.34 4.60 -7.51
CA GLN A 60 8.53 3.57 -6.88
C GLN A 60 7.79 2.78 -7.94
N GLY A 61 7.47 1.53 -7.67
CA GLY A 61 6.65 0.75 -8.57
C GLY A 61 6.23 -0.58 -7.97
N GLY A 62 5.18 -1.17 -8.55
CA GLY A 62 4.63 -2.41 -8.06
C GLY A 62 3.95 -3.22 -9.15
N PHE A 63 3.70 -4.47 -8.81
CA PHE A 63 2.96 -5.43 -9.62
C PHE A 63 2.02 -6.24 -8.73
N ASP A 64 0.76 -6.37 -9.16
CA ASP A 64 -0.29 -7.06 -8.42
C ASP A 64 -0.96 -8.12 -9.27
N VAL A 65 -1.40 -9.17 -8.62
CA VAL A 65 -2.32 -10.17 -9.15
C VAL A 65 -3.47 -10.33 -8.17
N ALA A 66 -4.69 -10.09 -8.62
CA ALA A 66 -5.91 -10.27 -7.84
C ALA A 66 -6.82 -11.30 -8.50
N HIS A 67 -7.58 -12.03 -7.70
CA HIS A 67 -8.58 -13.00 -8.15
C HIS A 67 -9.98 -12.55 -7.73
N ASP A 68 -11.00 -12.89 -8.51
CA ASP A 68 -12.41 -12.53 -8.28
C ASP A 68 -12.95 -13.01 -6.91
N SER A 69 -12.28 -13.99 -6.29
CA SER A 69 -12.60 -14.44 -4.92
C SER A 69 -12.17 -13.48 -3.82
N GLY A 70 -11.45 -12.40 -4.18
CA GLY A 70 -10.92 -11.41 -3.26
C GLY A 70 -9.46 -11.63 -2.86
N PHE A 71 -8.86 -12.79 -3.10
CA PHE A 71 -7.43 -13.01 -2.82
C PHE A 71 -6.55 -12.21 -3.77
N TYR A 72 -5.45 -11.68 -3.23
CA TYR A 72 -4.44 -10.97 -4.00
C TYR A 72 -3.04 -11.27 -3.47
N ILE A 73 -2.06 -11.08 -4.34
CA ILE A 73 -0.63 -11.07 -4.06
C ILE A 73 0.01 -9.95 -4.86
N GLY A 74 1.03 -9.34 -4.31
CA GLY A 74 1.75 -8.30 -5.03
C GLY A 74 3.15 -8.06 -4.51
N THR A 75 3.83 -7.18 -5.21
CA THR A 75 5.13 -6.65 -4.83
C THR A 75 5.18 -5.16 -5.11
N TRP A 76 5.90 -4.45 -4.26
CA TRP A 76 6.17 -3.04 -4.44
C TRP A 76 7.64 -2.78 -4.09
N ALA A 77 8.23 -1.76 -4.71
CA ALA A 77 9.59 -1.38 -4.43
C ALA A 77 9.77 0.13 -4.50
N SER A 78 10.72 0.65 -3.75
CA SER A 78 11.13 2.05 -3.77
C SER A 78 12.65 2.18 -3.66
N SER A 79 13.18 3.20 -4.35
CA SER A 79 14.51 3.69 -3.99
C SER A 79 14.43 4.41 -2.64
N ILE A 80 15.39 4.12 -1.76
CA ILE A 80 15.52 4.71 -0.43
C ILE A 80 16.94 5.21 -0.17
N LYS A 81 17.13 5.91 0.93
CA LYS A 81 18.43 6.28 1.50
C LYS A 81 18.58 5.67 2.89
N GLY A 82 18.57 4.35 2.94
CA GLY A 82 18.63 3.59 4.20
C GLY A 82 20.04 3.49 4.81
N GLY A 83 21.04 4.00 4.10
CA GLY A 83 22.43 3.89 4.52
C GLY A 83 22.91 2.43 4.57
N PRO A 84 24.00 2.14 5.30
CA PRO A 84 24.55 0.78 5.33
C PRO A 84 23.61 -0.27 5.92
N SER A 85 22.67 0.15 6.78
CA SER A 85 21.76 -0.78 7.49
C SER A 85 20.58 -1.24 6.64
N TYR A 86 20.05 -0.39 5.75
CA TYR A 86 18.88 -0.68 4.92
C TYR A 86 19.16 -0.57 3.43
N GLY A 87 20.33 -0.05 3.03
CA GLY A 87 20.73 0.10 1.64
C GLY A 87 19.95 1.16 0.87
N ASP A 88 19.83 0.94 -0.44
CA ASP A 88 19.27 1.91 -1.39
C ASP A 88 17.91 1.46 -1.97
N VAL A 89 17.42 0.26 -1.61
CA VAL A 89 16.17 -0.33 -2.14
C VAL A 89 15.37 -0.96 -1.02
N GLU A 90 14.10 -0.59 -0.93
CA GLU A 90 13.05 -1.31 -0.22
C GLU A 90 12.26 -2.15 -1.21
N LEU A 91 12.03 -3.41 -0.88
CA LEU A 91 11.21 -4.34 -1.66
C LEU A 91 10.20 -5.02 -0.73
N ASP A 92 8.93 -4.86 -1.06
CA ASP A 92 7.82 -5.40 -0.32
C ASP A 92 7.18 -6.55 -1.07
N LEU A 93 6.85 -7.61 -0.35
CA LEU A 93 5.99 -8.69 -0.82
C LEU A 93 4.75 -8.73 0.06
N TYR A 94 3.58 -8.79 -0.55
CA TYR A 94 2.34 -8.86 0.21
C TYR A 94 1.34 -9.84 -0.38
N ALA A 95 0.50 -10.35 0.48
CA ALA A 95 -0.64 -11.17 0.11
C ALA A 95 -1.81 -10.90 1.07
N GLY A 96 -3.02 -11.01 0.56
CA GLY A 96 -4.19 -10.75 1.39
C GLY A 96 -5.49 -11.20 0.75
N TRP A 97 -6.55 -10.79 1.41
CA TRP A 97 -7.91 -10.96 0.95
C TRP A 97 -8.70 -9.68 1.22
N SER A 98 -9.42 -9.21 0.21
CA SER A 98 -10.33 -8.10 0.31
C SER A 98 -11.73 -8.50 -0.14
N GLY A 99 -12.75 -7.93 0.49
CA GLY A 99 -14.13 -8.23 0.17
C GLY A 99 -15.10 -7.19 0.71
N SER A 100 -16.37 -7.32 0.29
CA SER A 100 -17.43 -6.44 0.74
C SER A 100 -18.26 -7.13 1.84
N LEU A 101 -18.43 -6.47 2.98
CA LEU A 101 -19.35 -6.87 4.04
C LEU A 101 -20.79 -6.41 3.74
N SER A 102 -20.93 -5.32 2.99
CA SER A 102 -22.20 -4.80 2.46
C SER A 102 -21.93 -3.92 1.24
N ASP A 103 -22.98 -3.34 0.64
CA ASP A 103 -22.83 -2.40 -0.48
C ASP A 103 -22.02 -1.13 -0.14
N ALA A 104 -21.93 -0.82 1.15
CA ALA A 104 -21.25 0.38 1.63
C ALA A 104 -19.98 0.08 2.46
N VAL A 105 -19.71 -1.17 2.83
CA VAL A 105 -18.61 -1.51 3.75
C VAL A 105 -17.72 -2.58 3.14
N GLY A 106 -16.44 -2.27 3.05
CA GLY A 106 -15.37 -3.18 2.63
C GLY A 106 -14.48 -3.60 3.80
N ILE A 107 -13.79 -4.71 3.64
CA ILE A 107 -12.75 -5.21 4.54
C ILE A 107 -11.55 -5.66 3.73
N ASP A 108 -10.36 -5.45 4.28
CA ASP A 108 -9.09 -5.94 3.75
C ASP A 108 -8.28 -6.54 4.89
N VAL A 109 -7.68 -7.69 4.66
CA VAL A 109 -6.78 -8.34 5.62
C VAL A 109 -5.62 -8.96 4.85
N GLY A 110 -4.42 -8.80 5.36
CA GLY A 110 -3.24 -9.33 4.68
C GLY A 110 -2.00 -9.33 5.54
N VAL A 111 -0.91 -9.62 4.88
CA VAL A 111 0.43 -9.61 5.46
C VAL A 111 1.38 -8.96 4.47
N LEU A 112 2.27 -8.14 5.00
CA LEU A 112 3.34 -7.47 4.27
C LEU A 112 4.67 -7.95 4.82
N TYR A 113 5.62 -8.23 3.93
CA TYR A 113 6.99 -8.56 4.24
C TYR A 113 7.90 -7.52 3.61
N TYR A 114 8.56 -6.75 4.44
CA TYR A 114 9.51 -5.72 4.06
C TYR A 114 10.89 -6.32 3.93
N MET A 115 11.58 -6.06 2.81
CA MET A 115 12.91 -6.56 2.52
C MET A 115 13.83 -5.40 2.12
N TYR A 116 15.08 -5.49 2.54
CA TYR A 116 16.13 -4.51 2.23
C TYR A 116 17.33 -5.19 1.54
N PRO A 117 17.17 -5.63 0.28
CA PRO A 117 18.12 -6.51 -0.41
C PRO A 117 19.46 -5.87 -0.71
N THR A 118 19.61 -4.59 -0.47
CA THR A 118 20.86 -3.83 -0.74
C THR A 118 21.55 -3.34 0.53
N GLU A 119 21.20 -3.88 1.71
CA GLU A 119 21.93 -3.60 2.93
C GLU A 119 23.37 -4.14 2.85
N ASP A 120 24.33 -3.45 3.48
CA ASP A 120 25.75 -3.72 3.33
C ASP A 120 26.38 -4.41 4.56
N LEU A 121 25.70 -4.45 5.69
CA LEU A 121 26.26 -4.89 6.96
C LEU A 121 25.97 -6.34 7.31
N GLY A 122 25.15 -7.04 6.51
CA GLY A 122 24.67 -8.41 6.78
C GLY A 122 23.75 -8.45 7.99
N LEU A 123 22.97 -7.38 8.20
CA LEU A 123 21.99 -7.28 9.27
C LEU A 123 20.69 -7.96 8.84
N ASP A 124 20.00 -8.56 9.81
CA ASP A 124 18.62 -9.00 9.61
C ASP A 124 17.69 -7.79 9.82
N THR A 125 17.35 -7.12 8.71
CA THR A 125 16.52 -5.92 8.69
C THR A 125 15.12 -6.15 8.14
N ASP A 126 14.90 -7.35 7.57
CA ASP A 126 13.62 -7.74 7.01
C ASP A 126 12.60 -8.01 8.12
N TYR A 127 11.34 -7.62 7.91
CA TYR A 127 10.29 -7.88 8.89
C TYR A 127 8.92 -8.12 8.27
N ILE A 128 8.07 -8.80 9.03
CA ILE A 128 6.69 -9.13 8.66
C ILE A 128 5.71 -8.26 9.44
N GLU A 129 4.66 -7.80 8.76
CA GLU A 129 3.62 -6.96 9.34
C GLU A 129 2.23 -7.40 8.83
N PRO A 130 1.46 -8.19 9.58
CA PRO A 130 0.04 -8.38 9.37
C PRO A 130 -0.72 -7.05 9.45
N TYR A 131 -1.76 -6.89 8.61
CA TYR A 131 -2.61 -5.72 8.62
C TYR A 131 -4.08 -6.08 8.41
N ALA A 132 -4.94 -5.17 8.83
CA ALA A 132 -6.37 -5.23 8.57
C ALA A 132 -6.94 -3.83 8.44
N SER A 133 -7.95 -3.65 7.59
CA SER A 133 -8.69 -2.41 7.51
C SER A 133 -10.16 -2.65 7.21
N ILE A 134 -10.97 -1.67 7.57
CA ILE A 134 -12.38 -1.56 7.21
C ILE A 134 -12.60 -0.22 6.52
N SER A 135 -13.30 -0.24 5.40
CA SER A 135 -13.64 0.97 4.64
C SER A 135 -15.15 1.14 4.57
N ALA A 136 -15.61 2.38 4.50
CA ALA A 136 -17.01 2.72 4.39
C ALA A 136 -17.25 3.84 3.38
N ASN A 137 -18.21 3.62 2.47
CA ASN A 137 -18.72 4.65 1.57
C ASN A 137 -19.77 5.48 2.32
N LEU A 138 -19.49 6.78 2.51
CA LEU A 138 -20.31 7.74 3.23
C LEU A 138 -20.95 8.76 2.28
N GLY A 139 -21.35 8.33 1.09
CA GLY A 139 -21.88 9.17 0.03
C GLY A 139 -20.77 9.82 -0.80
N PRO A 140 -20.48 11.13 -0.64
CA PRO A 140 -19.40 11.78 -1.40
C PRO A 140 -18.00 11.49 -0.83
N ALA A 141 -17.92 10.88 0.35
CA ALA A 141 -16.69 10.53 1.04
C ALA A 141 -16.51 9.02 1.15
N GLU A 142 -15.26 8.59 1.19
CA GLU A 142 -14.84 7.27 1.62
C GLU A 142 -13.98 7.39 2.87
N ALA A 143 -14.23 6.58 3.88
CA ALA A 143 -13.44 6.53 5.10
C ALA A 143 -12.88 5.13 5.31
N THR A 144 -11.61 5.05 5.72
CA THR A 144 -10.93 3.80 6.08
C THR A 144 -10.37 3.92 7.49
N LEU A 145 -10.52 2.87 8.28
CA LEU A 145 -9.81 2.66 9.53
C LEU A 145 -8.97 1.41 9.38
N GLY A 146 -7.67 1.52 9.65
CA GLY A 146 -6.75 0.42 9.49
C GLY A 146 -5.82 0.25 10.68
N VAL A 147 -5.26 -0.95 10.77
CA VAL A 147 -4.27 -1.36 11.75
C VAL A 147 -3.21 -2.21 11.07
N ALA A 148 -1.95 -1.98 11.42
CA ALA A 148 -0.82 -2.80 11.05
C ALA A 148 -0.04 -3.16 12.32
N TYR A 149 0.35 -4.41 12.45
CA TYR A 149 1.03 -4.91 13.64
C TYR A 149 2.24 -5.74 13.25
N ALA A 150 3.42 -5.20 13.51
CA ALA A 150 4.66 -5.97 13.41
C ALA A 150 4.91 -6.63 14.77
N PRO A 151 4.87 -7.97 14.87
CA PRO A 151 5.19 -8.68 16.10
C PRO A 151 6.67 -8.50 16.46
N GLU A 152 7.04 -8.85 17.68
CA GLU A 152 8.43 -8.85 18.15
C GLU A 152 9.33 -9.61 17.16
N GLN A 153 10.35 -8.92 16.64
CA GLN A 153 11.30 -9.43 15.64
C GLN A 153 12.68 -8.82 15.89
N ASP A 154 13.74 -9.56 15.61
CA ASP A 154 15.12 -9.10 15.80
C ASP A 154 15.43 -7.85 14.95
N SER A 155 14.87 -7.79 13.74
CA SER A 155 14.95 -6.64 12.82
C SER A 155 14.35 -5.34 13.38
N LEU A 156 13.44 -5.44 14.36
CA LEU A 156 12.83 -4.31 15.07
C LEU A 156 13.48 -4.09 16.45
N GLY A 157 14.66 -4.69 16.70
CA GLY A 157 15.36 -4.57 17.98
C GLY A 157 14.78 -5.46 19.10
N GLY A 158 13.95 -6.46 18.74
CA GLY A 158 13.24 -7.32 19.68
C GLY A 158 11.98 -6.69 20.27
N ASP A 159 11.48 -5.61 19.67
CA ASP A 159 10.23 -4.97 20.04
C ASP A 159 9.11 -5.28 19.03
N ASP A 160 7.87 -5.06 19.43
CA ASP A 160 6.72 -5.04 18.54
C ASP A 160 6.33 -3.61 18.16
N ASN A 161 5.55 -3.47 17.10
CA ASN A 161 5.03 -2.17 16.66
C ASN A 161 3.56 -2.29 16.26
N LEU A 162 2.72 -1.40 16.79
CA LEU A 162 1.32 -1.27 16.42
C LEU A 162 1.10 0.11 15.80
N TYR A 163 0.63 0.13 14.56
CA TYR A 163 0.23 1.34 13.85
C TYR A 163 -1.27 1.33 13.58
N ILE A 164 -1.96 2.39 13.98
CA ILE A 164 -3.40 2.59 13.72
C ILE A 164 -3.55 3.85 12.89
N TYR A 165 -4.35 3.79 11.84
CA TYR A 165 -4.53 4.91 10.94
C TYR A 165 -5.97 5.06 10.46
N THR A 166 -6.29 6.25 9.98
CA THR A 166 -7.53 6.55 9.27
C THR A 166 -7.26 7.38 8.04
N ASP A 167 -7.97 7.06 6.96
CA ASP A 167 -8.01 7.82 5.73
C ASP A 167 -9.42 8.35 5.50
N VAL A 168 -9.54 9.57 5.00
CA VAL A 168 -10.82 10.12 4.54
C VAL A 168 -10.61 10.78 3.18
N GLY A 169 -11.26 10.22 2.17
CA GLY A 169 -11.18 10.64 0.79
C GLY A 169 -12.46 11.31 0.31
N PHE A 170 -12.33 12.33 -0.54
CA PHE A 170 -13.44 13.02 -1.20
C PHE A 170 -13.15 13.15 -2.68
N GLY A 171 -14.07 12.68 -3.52
CA GLY A 171 -14.07 13.00 -4.94
C GLY A 171 -14.59 14.43 -5.15
N ILE A 172 -13.93 15.22 -5.99
CA ILE A 172 -14.43 16.55 -6.38
C ILE A 172 -15.42 16.35 -7.54
N ALA A 173 -16.69 16.73 -7.33
CA ALA A 173 -17.74 16.55 -8.31
C ALA A 173 -17.36 17.19 -9.66
N ASP A 174 -17.71 16.51 -10.76
CA ASP A 174 -17.44 16.93 -12.15
C ASP A 174 -15.94 17.18 -12.47
N SER A 175 -15.02 16.54 -11.70
CA SER A 175 -13.59 16.69 -11.81
C SER A 175 -12.87 15.33 -11.72
N PRO A 176 -11.72 15.14 -12.37
CA PRO A 176 -10.90 13.96 -12.18
C PRO A 176 -10.07 13.99 -10.86
N PHE A 177 -10.24 15.03 -10.05
CA PHE A 177 -9.46 15.21 -8.82
C PHE A 177 -10.18 14.66 -7.60
N SER A 178 -9.39 14.14 -6.67
CA SER A 178 -9.80 13.77 -5.32
C SER A 178 -8.84 14.36 -4.27
N VAL A 179 -9.31 14.44 -3.05
CA VAL A 179 -8.49 14.84 -1.89
C VAL A 179 -8.62 13.76 -0.83
N THR A 180 -7.51 13.27 -0.32
CA THR A 180 -7.47 12.32 0.78
C THR A 180 -6.66 12.89 1.93
N GLY A 181 -7.22 12.86 3.13
CA GLY A 181 -6.53 13.14 4.38
C GLY A 181 -6.16 11.83 5.07
N HIS A 182 -4.95 11.77 5.61
CA HIS A 182 -4.43 10.64 6.38
C HIS A 182 -4.02 11.09 7.77
N LEU A 183 -4.34 10.27 8.79
CA LEU A 183 -3.90 10.41 10.17
C LEU A 183 -3.53 9.02 10.72
N GLY A 184 -2.36 8.89 11.31
CA GLY A 184 -1.87 7.66 11.93
C GLY A 184 -0.80 7.93 12.98
#